data_2545fc3ea0e0a2d3a70cf9697e0c3327
#
_entry.id   2545fc3ea0e0a2d3a70cf9697e0c3327
#
_cell.length_a   1.000
_cell.length_b   1.000
_cell.length_c   1.000
_cell.angle_alpha   90.00
_cell.angle_beta   90.00
_cell.angle_gamma   90.00
#
_symmetry.space_group_name_H-M   'P 1'
#
loop_
_entity.id
_entity.type
_entity.pdbx_description
1 polymer ?
#
loop_
_entity_poly.entity_id
_entity_poly.type
_entity_poly.pdbx_seq_one_letter_code
_entity_poly.pdbx_strand_id
1 'polypeptide(L)'
;MSDALPYHVPVMRDEVVAVLDPQPGQTLLDCTLGGGGHAQALAERLQPGGRLIGLDQDPNALAEAGRRLGFLGDTVILRQARFDALGLILDDLGVGQVDGVLFDLGVSSYQLDTPARGFSFKDPEAFLDMRMDPASGGATAADLLNRLSERELATMLRENSDEHWAARIARFAAERRETTPYRTVGQLVDTVHAAIPVRARPDEKHAATRTFQALRIAVNDELRVLGHALESAVDRLAQGGTIAALSYHSLEDRIVKQLFTRLSGRGPGEGLYGTPPPAVVHLLTRKPQEPNSVEVAGNPRARSARLRAIRKL
;
A
#
# COMPACT_ATOMS: atom_id res chain seq x y z
N MET A 1 25.53 17.75 15.95
CA MET A 1 25.52 17.18 14.58
C MET A 1 24.44 16.10 14.62
N SER A 2 23.27 16.38 14.07
CA SER A 2 22.16 15.40 14.08
C SER A 2 22.45 14.34 13.04
N ASP A 3 22.56 13.09 13.47
CA ASP A 3 22.52 11.92 12.61
C ASP A 3 21.14 11.85 11.93
N ALA A 4 20.97 12.63 10.87
CA ALA A 4 19.85 12.45 9.98
C ALA A 4 20.06 11.10 9.28
N LEU A 5 19.24 10.12 9.63
CA LEU A 5 19.16 8.86 8.89
C LEU A 5 19.06 9.17 7.39
N PRO A 6 19.77 8.43 6.53
CA PRO A 6 19.78 8.73 5.10
C PRO A 6 18.35 8.76 4.57
N TYR A 7 17.99 9.89 4.02
CA TYR A 7 16.67 10.21 3.51
C TYR A 7 16.22 9.13 2.50
N HIS A 8 15.16 8.43 2.83
CA HIS A 8 14.63 7.37 1.97
C HIS A 8 14.17 7.97 0.63
N VAL A 9 14.79 7.56 -0.46
CA VAL A 9 14.37 7.93 -1.82
C VAL A 9 13.07 7.19 -2.13
N PRO A 10 12.00 7.89 -2.53
CA PRO A 10 10.76 7.24 -2.94
C PRO A 10 11.00 6.30 -4.12
N VAL A 11 10.30 5.16 -4.11
CA VAL A 11 10.42 4.15 -5.18
C VAL A 11 9.87 4.70 -6.49
N MET A 12 10.62 4.58 -7.59
CA MET A 12 10.24 5.03 -8.94
C MET A 12 9.75 6.50 -8.96
N ARG A 13 10.43 7.36 -8.17
CA ARG A 13 10.04 8.77 -8.01
C ARG A 13 9.91 9.50 -9.35
N ASP A 14 10.90 9.34 -10.20
CA ASP A 14 10.98 10.09 -11.45
C ASP A 14 9.92 9.59 -12.45
N GLU A 15 9.65 8.28 -12.46
CA GLU A 15 8.58 7.66 -13.25
C GLU A 15 7.19 8.10 -12.79
N VAL A 16 6.96 8.15 -11.46
CA VAL A 16 5.70 8.65 -10.89
C VAL A 16 5.47 10.11 -11.28
N VAL A 17 6.49 10.95 -11.14
CA VAL A 17 6.42 12.35 -11.53
C VAL A 17 6.19 12.51 -13.04
N ALA A 18 6.88 11.72 -13.86
CA ALA A 18 6.71 11.77 -15.32
C ALA A 18 5.32 11.34 -15.77
N VAL A 19 4.72 10.36 -15.09
CA VAL A 19 3.37 9.85 -15.43
C VAL A 19 2.27 10.80 -14.98
N LEU A 20 2.37 11.37 -13.76
CA LEU A 20 1.40 12.33 -13.23
C LEU A 20 1.55 13.70 -13.90
N ASP A 21 2.76 14.06 -14.37
CA ASP A 21 3.10 15.31 -15.07
C ASP A 21 2.49 16.55 -14.40
N PRO A 22 2.78 16.81 -13.11
CA PRO A 22 2.15 17.89 -12.37
C PRO A 22 2.47 19.26 -12.97
N GLN A 23 1.43 20.08 -13.17
CA GLN A 23 1.54 21.43 -13.71
C GLN A 23 1.17 22.49 -12.66
N PRO A 24 1.72 23.71 -12.73
CA PRO A 24 1.32 24.81 -11.87
C PRO A 24 -0.20 25.02 -11.87
N GLY A 25 -0.75 25.28 -10.68
CA GLY A 25 -2.18 25.53 -10.50
C GLY A 25 -3.06 24.28 -10.34
N GLN A 26 -2.54 23.08 -10.62
CA GLN A 26 -3.28 21.83 -10.46
C GLN A 26 -3.45 21.41 -9.00
N THR A 27 -4.44 20.55 -8.75
CA THR A 27 -4.67 19.90 -7.46
C THR A 27 -4.40 18.40 -7.59
N LEU A 28 -3.41 17.89 -6.83
CA LEU A 28 -3.10 16.48 -6.76
C LEU A 28 -3.46 15.89 -5.40
N LEU A 29 -3.80 14.61 -5.39
CA LEU A 29 -4.07 13.81 -4.19
C LEU A 29 -3.03 12.68 -4.07
N ASP A 30 -2.29 12.66 -2.98
CA ASP A 30 -1.45 11.53 -2.58
C ASP A 30 -2.20 10.72 -1.50
N CYS A 31 -2.71 9.55 -1.88
CA CYS A 31 -3.51 8.69 -1.01
C CYS A 31 -2.69 7.90 0.01
N THR A 32 -1.36 7.90 -0.13
CA THR A 32 -0.41 7.07 0.61
C THR A 32 0.84 7.87 0.96
N LEU A 33 0.62 8.99 1.63
CA LEU A 33 1.62 10.04 1.84
C LEU A 33 2.94 9.53 2.43
N GLY A 34 2.88 8.57 3.38
CA GLY A 34 4.04 8.10 4.09
C GLY A 34 4.84 9.26 4.70
N GLY A 35 6.15 9.22 4.55
CA GLY A 35 7.02 10.33 4.98
C GLY A 35 7.09 11.51 3.99
N GLY A 36 6.21 11.58 2.99
CA GLY A 36 6.11 12.73 2.08
C GLY A 36 7.14 12.78 0.95
N GLY A 37 7.78 11.66 0.63
CA GLY A 37 8.84 11.65 -0.38
C GLY A 37 8.34 11.92 -1.80
N HIS A 38 7.30 11.23 -2.26
CA HIS A 38 6.62 11.52 -3.53
C HIS A 38 5.94 12.88 -3.48
N ALA A 39 5.23 13.15 -2.39
CA ALA A 39 4.51 14.41 -2.17
C ALA A 39 5.41 15.63 -2.36
N GLN A 40 6.65 15.61 -1.86
CA GLN A 40 7.60 16.69 -2.06
C GLN A 40 7.89 16.91 -3.55
N ALA A 41 8.26 15.86 -4.28
CA ALA A 41 8.61 15.97 -5.69
C ALA A 41 7.43 16.44 -6.59
N LEU A 42 6.19 16.09 -6.18
CA LEU A 42 4.98 16.54 -6.86
C LEU A 42 4.66 17.99 -6.52
N ALA A 43 4.64 18.35 -5.22
CA ALA A 43 4.24 19.66 -4.75
C ALA A 43 5.16 20.80 -5.21
N GLU A 44 6.47 20.54 -5.34
CA GLU A 44 7.43 21.49 -5.89
C GLU A 44 7.09 21.91 -7.34
N ARG A 45 6.45 21.02 -8.12
CA ARG A 45 6.04 21.29 -9.51
C ARG A 45 4.66 21.94 -9.64
N LEU A 46 3.84 21.86 -8.59
CA LEU A 46 2.50 22.47 -8.59
C LEU A 46 2.53 23.98 -8.40
N GLN A 47 3.67 24.54 -7.99
CA GLN A 47 3.79 25.98 -7.78
C GLN A 47 4.03 26.73 -9.11
N PRO A 48 3.49 27.97 -9.25
CA PRO A 48 2.61 28.64 -8.28
C PRO A 48 1.15 28.20 -8.38
N GLY A 49 0.41 28.35 -7.28
CA GLY A 49 -1.05 28.28 -7.22
C GLY A 49 -1.68 26.88 -7.18
N GLY A 50 -0.88 25.82 -7.31
CA GLY A 50 -1.38 24.46 -7.18
C GLY A 50 -1.42 23.97 -5.74
N ARG A 51 -2.06 22.81 -5.52
CA ARG A 51 -2.24 22.18 -4.22
C ARG A 51 -1.97 20.68 -4.26
N LEU A 52 -1.35 20.16 -3.19
CA LEU A 52 -1.23 18.74 -2.94
C LEU A 52 -1.97 18.39 -1.65
N ILE A 53 -2.92 17.47 -1.74
CA ILE A 53 -3.62 16.91 -0.60
C ILE A 53 -2.98 15.56 -0.31
N GLY A 54 -2.44 15.36 0.89
CA GLY A 54 -1.79 14.11 1.31
C GLY A 54 -2.60 13.41 2.39
N LEU A 55 -2.90 12.13 2.17
CA LEU A 55 -3.60 11.26 3.12
C LEU A 55 -2.65 10.19 3.66
N ASP A 56 -2.70 9.96 4.96
CA ASP A 56 -2.17 8.74 5.58
C ASP A 56 -3.00 8.40 6.80
N GLN A 57 -3.17 7.12 7.08
CA GLN A 57 -3.84 6.68 8.31
C GLN A 57 -2.88 6.66 9.52
N ASP A 58 -1.56 6.60 9.27
CA ASP A 58 -0.53 6.58 10.32
C ASP A 58 -0.18 8.00 10.78
N PRO A 59 -0.48 8.39 12.03
CA PRO A 59 -0.16 9.72 12.54
C PRO A 59 1.35 10.01 12.56
N ASN A 60 2.20 8.98 12.66
CA ASN A 60 3.64 9.16 12.63
C ASN A 60 4.14 9.51 11.21
N ALA A 61 3.53 8.90 10.18
CA ALA A 61 3.80 9.25 8.78
C ALA A 61 3.44 10.72 8.50
N LEU A 62 2.27 11.16 8.96
CA LEU A 62 1.83 12.56 8.83
C LEU A 62 2.74 13.55 9.57
N ALA A 63 3.22 13.21 10.77
CA ALA A 63 4.15 14.04 11.50
C ALA A 63 5.49 14.17 10.77
N GLU A 64 6.00 13.09 10.17
CA GLU A 64 7.21 13.12 9.35
C GLU A 64 7.01 13.95 8.07
N ALA A 65 5.91 13.70 7.35
CA ALA A 65 5.55 14.46 6.15
C ALA A 65 5.39 15.96 6.46
N GLY A 66 4.75 16.31 7.58
CA GLY A 66 4.60 17.70 8.02
C GLY A 66 5.94 18.40 8.24
N ARG A 67 6.94 17.71 8.84
CA ARG A 67 8.30 18.25 8.99
C ARG A 67 9.00 18.42 7.64
N ARG A 68 8.87 17.42 6.76
CA ARG A 68 9.50 17.43 5.43
C ARG A 68 8.92 18.50 4.52
N LEU A 69 7.60 18.65 4.51
CA LEU A 69 6.87 19.47 3.55
C LEU A 69 6.55 20.87 4.05
N GLY A 70 6.89 21.19 5.33
CA GLY A 70 6.52 22.45 5.97
C GLY A 70 7.02 23.71 5.24
N PHE A 71 8.10 23.63 4.46
CA PHE A 71 8.61 24.74 3.66
C PHE A 71 7.72 25.07 2.44
N LEU A 72 6.80 24.18 2.05
CA LEU A 72 5.86 24.37 0.94
C LEU A 72 4.59 25.14 1.37
N GLY A 73 4.43 25.40 2.67
CA GLY A 73 3.31 26.20 3.20
C GLY A 73 1.94 25.69 2.76
N ASP A 74 1.09 26.60 2.30
CA ASP A 74 -0.31 26.31 1.92
C ASP A 74 -0.46 25.46 0.66
N THR A 75 0.63 25.15 -0.05
CA THR A 75 0.60 24.21 -1.18
C THR A 75 0.26 22.80 -0.74
N VAL A 76 0.53 22.44 0.52
CA VAL A 76 0.35 21.08 1.02
C VAL A 76 -0.68 21.03 2.14
N ILE A 77 -1.70 20.20 1.96
CA ILE A 77 -2.76 19.94 2.96
C ILE A 77 -2.65 18.49 3.40
N LEU A 78 -2.39 18.25 4.68
CA LEU A 78 -2.27 16.91 5.25
C LEU A 78 -3.53 16.54 6.03
N ARG A 79 -4.01 15.30 5.83
CA ARG A 79 -5.18 14.76 6.54
C ARG A 79 -4.91 13.34 7.03
N GLN A 80 -5.20 13.09 8.30
CA GLN A 80 -5.21 11.71 8.82
C GLN A 80 -6.49 11.02 8.37
N ALA A 81 -6.35 10.13 7.42
CA ALA A 81 -7.46 9.33 6.91
C ALA A 81 -6.94 8.07 6.24
N ARG A 82 -7.73 7.02 6.27
CA ARG A 82 -7.55 5.89 5.37
C ARG A 82 -8.02 6.30 3.97
N PHE A 83 -7.31 5.89 2.94
CA PHE A 83 -7.50 6.40 1.59
C PHE A 83 -8.86 6.05 0.95
N ASP A 84 -9.65 5.10 1.50
CA ASP A 84 -11.03 4.87 1.05
C ASP A 84 -12.00 6.00 1.48
N ALA A 85 -11.57 6.88 2.38
CA ALA A 85 -12.30 8.09 2.74
C ALA A 85 -11.99 9.30 1.84
N LEU A 86 -11.20 9.13 0.76
CA LEU A 86 -10.75 10.23 -0.10
C LEU A 86 -11.89 11.14 -0.58
N GLY A 87 -13.05 10.56 -0.96
CA GLY A 87 -14.21 11.33 -1.40
C GLY A 87 -14.74 12.28 -0.33
N LEU A 88 -14.87 11.79 0.91
CA LEU A 88 -15.33 12.59 2.06
C LEU A 88 -14.33 13.71 2.40
N ILE A 89 -13.03 13.42 2.32
CA ILE A 89 -11.99 14.41 2.58
C ILE A 89 -11.99 15.51 1.51
N LEU A 90 -12.18 15.15 0.24
CA LEU A 90 -12.27 16.14 -0.83
C LEU A 90 -13.52 17.01 -0.68
N ASP A 91 -14.67 16.42 -0.27
CA ASP A 91 -15.90 17.18 0.01
C ASP A 91 -15.71 18.16 1.16
N ASP A 92 -15.07 17.74 2.27
CA ASP A 92 -14.75 18.58 3.43
C ASP A 92 -13.84 19.78 3.05
N LEU A 93 -12.93 19.55 2.11
CA LEU A 93 -12.04 20.59 1.59
C LEU A 93 -12.65 21.46 0.49
N GLY A 94 -13.89 21.18 0.08
CA GLY A 94 -14.55 21.89 -1.03
C GLY A 94 -13.91 21.60 -2.38
N VAL A 95 -13.25 20.46 -2.56
CA VAL A 95 -12.57 20.04 -3.79
C VAL A 95 -13.44 19.03 -4.52
N GLY A 96 -14.07 19.43 -5.61
CA GLY A 96 -14.93 18.53 -6.39
C GLY A 96 -14.15 17.47 -7.16
N GLN A 97 -13.07 17.87 -7.81
CA GLN A 97 -12.22 17.00 -8.62
C GLN A 97 -10.74 17.35 -8.42
N VAL A 98 -9.86 16.37 -8.74
CA VAL A 98 -8.41 16.51 -8.71
C VAL A 98 -7.81 16.16 -10.07
N ASP A 99 -6.66 16.77 -10.41
CA ASP A 99 -5.98 16.58 -11.69
C ASP A 99 -5.10 15.32 -11.70
N GLY A 100 -4.69 14.84 -10.53
CA GLY A 100 -3.90 13.63 -10.41
C GLY A 100 -4.07 12.96 -9.06
N VAL A 101 -3.95 11.63 -9.06
CA VAL A 101 -4.01 10.80 -7.83
C VAL A 101 -2.84 9.83 -7.82
N LEU A 102 -2.15 9.74 -6.69
CA LEU A 102 -1.10 8.77 -6.42
C LEU A 102 -1.59 7.75 -5.39
N PHE A 103 -1.32 6.48 -5.68
CA PHE A 103 -1.32 5.38 -4.73
C PHE A 103 0.08 4.74 -4.71
N ASP A 104 0.86 4.92 -3.64
CA ASP A 104 2.09 4.18 -3.37
C ASP A 104 1.78 3.13 -2.30
N LEU A 105 1.37 1.92 -2.74
CA LEU A 105 0.78 0.91 -1.87
C LEU A 105 1.80 0.24 -0.96
N GLY A 106 1.31 -0.47 0.04
CA GLY A 106 2.12 -1.24 0.97
C GLY A 106 2.42 -0.49 2.28
N VAL A 107 3.60 -0.72 2.84
CA VAL A 107 4.01 -0.18 4.14
C VAL A 107 5.09 0.88 4.00
N SER A 108 5.01 1.91 4.82
CA SER A 108 6.04 2.94 4.85
C SER A 108 7.37 2.41 5.42
N SER A 109 8.46 3.08 5.06
CA SER A 109 9.78 2.77 5.61
C SER A 109 9.79 2.88 7.13
N TYR A 110 9.10 3.87 7.69
CA TYR A 110 8.96 4.04 9.12
C TYR A 110 8.34 2.81 9.79
N GLN A 111 7.28 2.25 9.22
CA GLN A 111 6.61 1.05 9.75
C GLN A 111 7.55 -0.17 9.74
N LEU A 112 8.34 -0.35 8.68
CA LEU A 112 9.29 -1.46 8.58
C LEU A 112 10.54 -1.28 9.47
N ASP A 113 10.98 -0.04 9.66
CA ASP A 113 12.20 0.28 10.39
C ASP A 113 11.94 0.55 11.89
N THR A 114 10.66 0.54 12.32
CA THR A 114 10.25 0.66 13.72
C THR A 114 9.81 -0.72 14.25
N PRO A 115 10.69 -1.48 14.93
CA PRO A 115 10.39 -2.85 15.34
C PRO A 115 9.11 -2.98 16.18
N ALA A 116 8.85 -2.00 17.07
CA ALA A 116 7.67 -1.97 17.93
C ALA A 116 6.32 -1.98 17.19
N ARG A 117 6.30 -1.71 15.87
CA ARG A 117 5.11 -1.75 15.03
C ARG A 117 4.76 -3.17 14.55
N GLY A 118 5.65 -4.16 14.71
CA GLY A 118 5.41 -5.56 14.37
C GLY A 118 5.39 -5.91 12.88
N PHE A 119 5.73 -4.99 11.98
CA PHE A 119 5.78 -5.24 10.52
C PHE A 119 7.03 -5.99 10.06
N SER A 120 8.07 -6.00 10.89
CA SER A 120 9.38 -6.58 10.57
C SER A 120 9.71 -7.72 11.53
N PHE A 121 10.42 -8.72 11.04
CA PHE A 121 10.94 -9.83 11.86
C PHE A 121 12.37 -9.60 12.38
N LYS A 122 12.87 -8.35 12.33
CA LYS A 122 14.20 -7.97 12.83
C LYS A 122 14.33 -8.06 14.36
N ASP A 123 13.22 -7.80 15.07
CA ASP A 123 13.17 -7.88 16.54
C ASP A 123 12.15 -8.95 16.96
N PRO A 124 12.61 -10.13 17.40
CA PRO A 124 11.73 -11.22 17.84
C PRO A 124 10.86 -10.87 19.05
N GLU A 125 11.30 -9.95 19.91
CA GLU A 125 10.59 -9.56 21.13
C GLU A 125 9.55 -8.46 20.88
N ALA A 126 9.56 -7.83 19.68
CA ALA A 126 8.59 -6.83 19.32
C ALA A 126 7.16 -7.38 19.37
N PHE A 127 6.22 -6.54 19.83
CA PHE A 127 4.80 -6.89 19.86
C PHE A 127 4.27 -7.08 18.42
N LEU A 128 3.48 -8.11 18.20
CA LEU A 128 2.91 -8.46 16.90
C LEU A 128 1.63 -7.66 16.63
N ASP A 129 1.77 -6.36 16.38
CA ASP A 129 0.66 -5.42 16.15
C ASP A 129 0.19 -5.41 14.69
N MET A 130 0.99 -4.89 13.79
CA MET A 130 0.75 -4.69 12.35
C MET A 130 -0.39 -3.71 11.99
N ARG A 131 -1.00 -3.00 12.93
CA ARG A 131 -1.96 -1.93 12.59
C ARG A 131 -1.23 -0.71 12.03
N MET A 132 -1.67 -0.18 10.91
CA MET A 132 -1.14 1.07 10.35
C MET A 132 -1.58 2.28 11.19
N ASP A 133 -2.79 2.24 11.75
CA ASP A 133 -3.26 3.17 12.79
C ASP A 133 -3.47 2.43 14.13
N PRO A 134 -2.53 2.48 15.07
CA PRO A 134 -2.68 1.85 16.38
C PRO A 134 -3.82 2.43 17.22
N ALA A 135 -4.24 3.69 16.96
CA ALA A 135 -5.30 4.35 17.70
C ALA A 135 -6.71 3.93 17.24
N SER A 136 -6.84 3.28 16.08
CA SER A 136 -8.14 2.87 15.50
C SER A 136 -8.91 1.83 16.34
N GLY A 137 -8.27 1.19 17.33
CA GLY A 137 -8.90 0.17 18.19
C GLY A 137 -9.14 -1.18 17.49
N GLY A 138 -8.68 -1.37 16.25
CA GLY A 138 -8.79 -2.62 15.49
C GLY A 138 -7.98 -3.77 16.07
N ALA A 139 -8.27 -5.00 15.60
CA ALA A 139 -7.55 -6.20 15.99
C ALA A 139 -6.08 -6.16 15.52
N THR A 140 -5.15 -6.56 16.38
CA THR A 140 -3.74 -6.75 16.03
C THR A 140 -3.51 -8.08 15.30
N ALA A 141 -2.34 -8.27 14.70
CA ALA A 141 -1.98 -9.56 14.13
C ALA A 141 -1.93 -10.67 15.19
N ALA A 142 -1.51 -10.35 16.42
CA ALA A 142 -1.59 -11.27 17.55
C ALA A 142 -3.05 -11.65 17.87
N ASP A 143 -3.97 -10.70 17.84
CA ASP A 143 -5.40 -10.98 18.06
C ASP A 143 -5.96 -11.92 17.00
N LEU A 144 -5.63 -11.71 15.72
CA LEU A 144 -6.09 -12.59 14.64
C LEU A 144 -5.59 -14.03 14.85
N LEU A 145 -4.32 -14.22 15.19
CA LEU A 145 -3.76 -15.55 15.45
C LEU A 145 -4.41 -16.24 16.66
N ASN A 146 -4.76 -15.46 17.68
CA ASN A 146 -5.34 -16.00 18.90
C ASN A 146 -6.85 -16.29 18.78
N ARG A 147 -7.59 -15.56 17.92
CA ARG A 147 -9.07 -15.62 17.86
C ARG A 147 -9.63 -16.40 16.70
N LEU A 148 -8.99 -16.31 15.50
CA LEU A 148 -9.51 -16.96 14.31
C LEU A 148 -9.39 -18.49 14.43
N SER A 149 -10.39 -19.23 13.96
CA SER A 149 -10.31 -20.68 13.83
C SER A 149 -9.19 -21.10 12.87
N GLU A 150 -8.71 -22.35 12.98
CA GLU A 150 -7.72 -22.90 12.04
C GLU A 150 -8.14 -22.71 10.58
N ARG A 151 -9.43 -22.94 10.28
CA ARG A 151 -9.97 -22.79 8.93
C ARG A 151 -9.91 -21.35 8.44
N GLU A 152 -10.30 -20.39 9.28
CA GLU A 152 -10.25 -18.95 8.95
C GLU A 152 -8.82 -18.49 8.76
N LEU A 153 -7.89 -18.90 9.64
CA LEU A 153 -6.45 -18.62 9.48
C LEU A 153 -5.91 -19.16 8.15
N ALA A 154 -6.23 -20.42 7.82
CA ALA A 154 -5.77 -21.03 6.57
C ALA A 154 -6.34 -20.29 5.34
N THR A 155 -7.59 -19.87 5.40
CA THR A 155 -8.23 -19.09 4.34
C THR A 155 -7.58 -17.72 4.18
N MET A 156 -7.45 -16.97 5.27
CA MET A 156 -6.80 -15.66 5.30
C MET A 156 -5.37 -15.70 4.77
N LEU A 157 -4.55 -16.67 5.19
CA LEU A 157 -3.18 -16.84 4.71
C LEU A 157 -3.12 -17.14 3.21
N ARG A 158 -4.04 -17.94 2.70
CA ARG A 158 -4.10 -18.29 1.27
C ARG A 158 -4.55 -17.10 0.43
N GLU A 159 -5.62 -16.43 0.83
CA GLU A 159 -6.24 -15.35 0.05
C GLU A 159 -5.37 -14.09 0.03
N ASN A 160 -4.66 -13.78 1.13
CA ASN A 160 -3.90 -12.54 1.26
C ASN A 160 -2.41 -12.64 0.85
N SER A 161 -1.89 -13.82 0.53
CA SER A 161 -0.48 -13.93 0.13
C SER A 161 -0.13 -15.11 -0.77
N ASP A 162 -1.11 -15.86 -1.26
CA ASP A 162 -0.89 -17.12 -2.00
C ASP A 162 0.05 -18.07 -1.21
N GLU A 163 -0.11 -18.15 0.14
CA GLU A 163 0.75 -18.97 0.99
C GLU A 163 0.48 -20.47 0.78
N HIS A 164 1.43 -21.17 0.22
CA HIS A 164 1.28 -22.61 -0.10
C HIS A 164 1.18 -23.50 1.15
N TRP A 165 1.77 -23.06 2.26
CA TRP A 165 1.76 -23.76 3.55
C TRP A 165 0.63 -23.29 4.47
N ALA A 166 -0.33 -22.51 3.97
CA ALA A 166 -1.39 -21.88 4.74
C ALA A 166 -2.09 -22.83 5.72
N ALA A 167 -2.55 -23.99 5.26
CA ALA A 167 -3.23 -24.96 6.10
C ALA A 167 -2.32 -25.51 7.22
N ARG A 168 -1.06 -25.75 6.91
CA ARG A 168 -0.11 -26.27 7.90
C ARG A 168 0.31 -25.21 8.91
N ILE A 169 0.54 -23.97 8.46
CA ILE A 169 0.85 -22.84 9.35
C ILE A 169 -0.35 -22.58 10.27
N ALA A 170 -1.58 -22.56 9.74
CA ALA A 170 -2.79 -22.36 10.53
C ALA A 170 -2.98 -23.42 11.63
N ARG A 171 -2.76 -24.69 11.29
CA ARG A 171 -2.81 -25.79 12.27
C ARG A 171 -1.77 -25.59 13.37
N PHE A 172 -0.50 -25.35 13.02
CA PHE A 172 0.56 -25.12 14.02
C PHE A 172 0.27 -23.88 14.88
N ALA A 173 -0.33 -22.85 14.29
CA ALA A 173 -0.74 -21.67 15.04
C ALA A 173 -1.87 -21.96 16.03
N ALA A 174 -2.89 -22.72 15.59
CA ALA A 174 -3.99 -23.12 16.45
C ALA A 174 -3.52 -24.03 17.60
N GLU A 175 -2.67 -25.01 17.33
CA GLU A 175 -2.10 -25.90 18.37
C GLU A 175 -1.25 -25.09 19.38
N ARG A 176 -0.37 -24.21 18.91
CA ARG A 176 0.52 -23.44 19.78
C ARG A 176 -0.23 -22.53 20.75
N ARG A 177 -1.24 -21.81 20.29
CA ARG A 177 -1.96 -20.83 21.11
C ARG A 177 -2.69 -21.44 22.31
N GLU A 178 -3.02 -22.72 22.27
CA GLU A 178 -3.65 -23.43 23.40
C GLU A 178 -2.76 -23.44 24.65
N THR A 179 -1.44 -23.42 24.46
CA THR A 179 -0.46 -23.38 25.55
C THR A 179 0.20 -22.03 25.71
N THR A 180 0.41 -21.31 24.61
CA THR A 180 1.14 -20.04 24.59
C THR A 180 0.50 -19.08 23.61
N PRO A 181 -0.36 -18.16 24.05
CA PRO A 181 -0.97 -17.15 23.20
C PRO A 181 0.09 -16.29 22.50
N TYR A 182 -0.21 -15.91 21.25
CA TYR A 182 0.67 -15.04 20.47
C TYR A 182 0.72 -13.63 21.07
N ARG A 183 1.93 -13.10 21.17
CA ARG A 183 2.22 -11.72 21.59
C ARG A 183 3.35 -11.11 20.76
N THR A 184 4.37 -11.88 20.41
CA THR A 184 5.60 -11.36 19.81
C THR A 184 5.82 -11.87 18.40
N VAL A 185 6.60 -11.11 17.64
CA VAL A 185 7.06 -11.42 16.28
C VAL A 185 7.77 -12.77 16.25
N GLY A 186 8.67 -13.05 17.21
CA GLY A 186 9.44 -14.29 17.27
C GLY A 186 8.55 -15.52 17.38
N GLN A 187 7.48 -15.47 18.17
CA GLN A 187 6.53 -16.57 18.29
C GLN A 187 5.90 -16.96 16.95
N LEU A 188 5.56 -15.97 16.11
CA LEU A 188 5.03 -16.23 14.77
C LEU A 188 6.11 -16.80 13.84
N VAL A 189 7.32 -16.23 13.85
CA VAL A 189 8.46 -16.73 13.07
C VAL A 189 8.76 -18.17 13.40
N ASP A 190 8.81 -18.55 14.69
CA ASP A 190 9.02 -19.93 15.14
C ASP A 190 7.94 -20.87 14.64
N THR A 191 6.66 -20.44 14.70
CA THR A 191 5.53 -21.23 14.20
C THR A 191 5.66 -21.50 12.70
N VAL A 192 5.99 -20.48 11.91
CA VAL A 192 6.19 -20.62 10.46
C VAL A 192 7.37 -21.55 10.17
N HIS A 193 8.48 -21.41 10.90
CA HIS A 193 9.63 -22.29 10.75
C HIS A 193 9.29 -23.74 11.13
N ALA A 194 8.53 -23.99 12.19
CA ALA A 194 8.07 -25.33 12.54
C ALA A 194 7.12 -25.93 11.48
N ALA A 195 6.27 -25.08 10.90
CA ALA A 195 5.31 -25.51 9.88
C ALA A 195 5.94 -25.81 8.52
N ILE A 196 6.93 -25.02 8.06
CA ILE A 196 7.54 -25.16 6.73
C ILE A 196 8.77 -26.08 6.81
N PRO A 197 8.79 -27.22 6.09
CA PRO A 197 9.98 -28.08 6.04
C PRO A 197 11.21 -27.31 5.57
N VAL A 198 12.37 -27.56 6.17
CA VAL A 198 13.63 -26.84 5.89
C VAL A 198 13.93 -26.78 4.38
N ARG A 199 13.80 -27.93 3.68
CA ARG A 199 14.02 -28.05 2.23
C ARG A 199 13.05 -27.25 1.34
N ALA A 200 11.95 -26.76 1.91
CA ALA A 200 10.92 -26.00 1.19
C ALA A 200 10.95 -24.51 1.53
N ARG A 201 11.87 -24.07 2.39
CA ARG A 201 12.05 -22.65 2.72
C ARG A 201 12.77 -21.97 1.57
N PRO A 202 12.35 -20.74 1.20
CA PRO A 202 13.00 -20.00 0.13
C PRO A 202 14.42 -19.58 0.53
N ASP A 203 15.34 -19.65 -0.44
CA ASP A 203 16.76 -19.29 -0.20
C ASP A 203 16.96 -17.76 -0.09
N GLU A 204 16.21 -16.97 -0.89
CA GLU A 204 16.41 -15.53 -0.97
C GLU A 204 15.49 -14.68 -0.09
N LYS A 205 14.41 -15.26 0.42
CA LYS A 205 13.41 -14.56 1.25
C LYS A 205 13.21 -15.29 2.55
N HIS A 206 12.99 -14.51 3.62
CA HIS A 206 12.63 -15.11 4.90
C HIS A 206 11.33 -15.94 4.78
N ALA A 207 11.31 -17.16 5.34
CA ALA A 207 10.17 -18.08 5.21
C ALA A 207 8.84 -17.49 5.68
N ALA A 208 8.87 -16.59 6.66
CA ALA A 208 7.67 -15.94 7.20
C ALA A 208 7.15 -14.75 6.34
N THR A 209 7.83 -14.35 5.26
CA THR A 209 7.47 -13.14 4.49
C THR A 209 6.00 -13.16 4.03
N ARG A 210 5.52 -14.28 3.48
CA ARG A 210 4.13 -14.40 3.02
C ARG A 210 3.13 -14.39 4.17
N THR A 211 3.46 -15.04 5.28
CA THR A 211 2.60 -15.07 6.46
C THR A 211 2.46 -13.67 7.07
N PHE A 212 3.56 -12.90 7.14
CA PHE A 212 3.53 -11.51 7.59
C PHE A 212 2.71 -10.62 6.64
N GLN A 213 2.90 -10.77 5.32
CA GLN A 213 2.09 -10.05 4.33
C GLN A 213 0.60 -10.37 4.51
N ALA A 214 0.22 -11.64 4.66
CA ALA A 214 -1.17 -12.03 4.82
C ALA A 214 -1.83 -11.44 6.06
N LEU A 215 -1.13 -11.46 7.19
CA LEU A 215 -1.61 -10.86 8.44
C LEU A 215 -1.73 -9.34 8.33
N ARG A 216 -0.72 -8.67 7.75
CA ARG A 216 -0.75 -7.23 7.52
C ARG A 216 -1.97 -6.81 6.70
N ILE A 217 -2.19 -7.48 5.59
CA ILE A 217 -3.34 -7.25 4.72
C ILE A 217 -4.66 -7.45 5.47
N ALA A 218 -4.76 -8.51 6.29
CA ALA A 218 -5.97 -8.80 7.05
C ALA A 218 -6.22 -7.77 8.17
N VAL A 219 -5.18 -7.37 8.91
CA VAL A 219 -5.27 -6.39 10.00
C VAL A 219 -5.75 -5.03 9.48
N ASN A 220 -5.27 -4.62 8.29
CA ASN A 220 -5.54 -3.30 7.72
C ASN A 220 -6.62 -3.31 6.62
N ASP A 221 -7.17 -4.49 6.28
CA ASP A 221 -8.20 -4.66 5.24
C ASP A 221 -7.76 -4.07 3.86
N GLU A 222 -6.46 -4.19 3.55
CA GLU A 222 -5.79 -3.44 2.49
C GLU A 222 -6.41 -3.65 1.11
N LEU A 223 -6.75 -4.90 0.75
CA LEU A 223 -7.22 -5.22 -0.60
C LEU A 223 -8.64 -4.71 -0.88
N ARG A 224 -9.55 -4.80 0.12
CA ARG A 224 -10.91 -4.29 -0.02
C ARG A 224 -10.91 -2.76 -0.08
N VAL A 225 -10.15 -2.14 0.82
CA VAL A 225 -9.97 -0.68 0.88
C VAL A 225 -9.40 -0.15 -0.42
N LEU A 226 -8.41 -0.83 -1.01
CA LEU A 226 -7.81 -0.45 -2.29
C LEU A 226 -8.84 -0.44 -3.43
N GLY A 227 -9.67 -1.49 -3.52
CA GLY A 227 -10.70 -1.57 -4.56
C GLY A 227 -11.65 -0.39 -4.53
N HIS A 228 -12.20 -0.07 -3.35
CA HIS A 228 -13.12 1.06 -3.16
C HIS A 228 -12.45 2.41 -3.42
N ALA A 229 -11.23 2.60 -2.94
CA ALA A 229 -10.50 3.85 -3.11
C ALA A 229 -10.17 4.15 -4.57
N LEU A 230 -9.77 3.14 -5.33
CA LEU A 230 -9.48 3.30 -6.75
C LEU A 230 -10.74 3.70 -7.55
N GLU A 231 -11.91 3.11 -7.25
CA GLU A 231 -13.17 3.49 -7.87
C GLU A 231 -13.54 4.94 -7.52
N SER A 232 -13.48 5.29 -6.23
CA SER A 232 -13.73 6.66 -5.78
C SER A 232 -12.74 7.68 -6.40
N ALA A 233 -11.47 7.29 -6.56
CA ALA A 233 -10.47 8.14 -7.21
C ALA A 233 -10.81 8.44 -8.68
N VAL A 234 -11.32 7.46 -9.43
CA VAL A 234 -11.75 7.65 -10.81
C VAL A 234 -12.94 8.62 -10.89
N ASP A 235 -13.88 8.52 -9.95
CA ASP A 235 -15.05 9.41 -9.89
C ASP A 235 -14.62 10.86 -9.62
N ARG A 236 -13.64 11.05 -8.75
CA ARG A 236 -13.09 12.37 -8.36
C ARG A 236 -12.01 12.90 -9.29
N LEU A 237 -11.59 12.15 -10.29
CA LEU A 237 -10.59 12.58 -11.25
C LEU A 237 -11.19 13.56 -12.27
N ALA A 238 -10.53 14.66 -12.53
CA ALA A 238 -10.91 15.60 -13.61
C ALA A 238 -10.71 14.97 -14.99
N GLN A 239 -11.41 15.46 -16.00
CA GLN A 239 -11.16 15.06 -17.39
C GLN A 239 -9.72 15.39 -17.78
N GLY A 240 -9.03 14.45 -18.40
CA GLY A 240 -7.58 14.54 -18.68
C GLY A 240 -6.67 14.26 -17.48
N GLY A 241 -7.23 14.13 -16.27
CA GLY A 241 -6.48 13.81 -15.06
C GLY A 241 -5.92 12.40 -15.08
N THR A 242 -4.90 12.15 -14.25
CA THR A 242 -4.11 10.91 -14.24
C THR A 242 -4.14 10.22 -12.87
N ILE A 243 -4.32 8.90 -12.85
CA ILE A 243 -4.06 8.07 -11.66
C ILE A 243 -2.81 7.26 -11.89
N ALA A 244 -1.87 7.32 -10.94
CA ALA A 244 -0.68 6.46 -10.85
C ALA A 244 -0.80 5.56 -9.62
N ALA A 245 -0.53 4.25 -9.80
CA ALA A 245 -0.54 3.27 -8.72
C ALA A 245 0.73 2.43 -8.76
N LEU A 246 1.50 2.49 -7.66
CA LEU A 246 2.62 1.61 -7.37
C LEU A 246 2.11 0.45 -6.52
N SER A 247 2.43 -0.78 -6.90
CA SER A 247 2.11 -2.00 -6.16
C SER A 247 3.37 -2.83 -5.94
N TYR A 248 3.43 -3.58 -4.83
CA TYR A 248 4.62 -4.33 -4.43
C TYR A 248 4.40 -5.84 -4.36
N HIS A 249 3.16 -6.28 -4.53
CA HIS A 249 2.82 -7.71 -4.63
C HIS A 249 1.69 -7.98 -5.63
N SER A 250 1.56 -9.25 -5.99
CA SER A 250 0.65 -9.71 -7.07
C SER A 250 -0.82 -9.39 -6.83
N LEU A 251 -1.28 -9.36 -5.57
CA LEU A 251 -2.69 -9.13 -5.25
C LEU A 251 -3.06 -7.66 -5.47
N GLU A 252 -2.22 -6.71 -5.03
CA GLU A 252 -2.41 -5.28 -5.33
C GLU A 252 -2.39 -5.05 -6.85
N ASP A 253 -1.35 -5.52 -7.54
CA ASP A 253 -1.21 -5.36 -8.99
C ASP A 253 -2.41 -5.95 -9.75
N ARG A 254 -2.96 -7.06 -9.26
CA ARG A 254 -4.16 -7.69 -9.84
C ARG A 254 -5.38 -6.78 -9.74
N ILE A 255 -5.64 -6.17 -8.58
CA ILE A 255 -6.77 -5.26 -8.36
C ILE A 255 -6.64 -4.04 -9.28
N VAL A 256 -5.49 -3.36 -9.25
CA VAL A 256 -5.21 -2.19 -10.09
C VAL A 256 -5.37 -2.55 -11.58
N LYS A 257 -4.75 -3.64 -12.02
CA LYS A 257 -4.83 -4.12 -13.42
C LYS A 257 -6.26 -4.39 -13.86
N GLN A 258 -7.03 -5.12 -13.03
CA GLN A 258 -8.41 -5.50 -13.38
C GLN A 258 -9.30 -4.26 -13.52
N LEU A 259 -9.23 -3.32 -12.57
CA LEU A 259 -10.00 -2.09 -12.63
C LEU A 259 -9.61 -1.26 -13.85
N PHE A 260 -8.32 -0.99 -14.06
CA PHE A 260 -7.84 -0.16 -15.18
C PHE A 260 -8.18 -0.78 -16.53
N THR A 261 -8.11 -2.12 -16.65
CA THR A 261 -8.50 -2.83 -17.86
C THR A 261 -10.00 -2.71 -18.12
N ARG A 262 -10.84 -2.89 -17.09
CA ARG A 262 -12.30 -2.73 -17.18
C ARG A 262 -12.67 -1.32 -17.66
N LEU A 263 -12.13 -0.28 -17.01
CA LEU A 263 -12.42 1.12 -17.31
C LEU A 263 -11.90 1.56 -18.67
N SER A 264 -10.89 0.90 -19.23
CA SER A 264 -10.38 1.17 -20.57
C SER A 264 -11.20 0.50 -21.70
N GLY A 265 -12.36 -0.07 -21.39
CA GLY A 265 -13.20 -0.77 -22.36
C GLY A 265 -12.62 -2.10 -22.86
N ARG A 266 -11.64 -2.67 -22.15
CA ARG A 266 -10.97 -3.95 -22.52
C ARG A 266 -11.34 -5.10 -21.59
N GLY A 267 -12.23 -4.84 -20.61
CA GLY A 267 -12.75 -5.88 -19.72
C GLY A 267 -13.67 -6.85 -20.46
N PRO A 268 -13.95 -8.03 -19.87
CA PRO A 268 -15.00 -8.89 -20.38
C PRO A 268 -16.34 -8.14 -20.37
N GLY A 269 -17.10 -8.28 -21.45
CA GLY A 269 -18.47 -7.76 -21.52
C GLY A 269 -19.39 -8.53 -20.57
N GLU A 270 -20.57 -7.98 -20.29
CA GLU A 270 -21.59 -8.68 -19.50
C GLU A 270 -22.19 -9.84 -20.31
N GLY A 271 -22.15 -11.04 -19.72
CA GLY A 271 -22.66 -12.29 -20.34
C GLY A 271 -21.69 -12.93 -21.34
N LEU A 272 -22.13 -14.07 -21.93
CA LEU A 272 -21.29 -14.92 -22.77
C LEU A 272 -20.83 -14.25 -24.07
N TYR A 273 -21.55 -13.22 -24.54
CA TYR A 273 -21.31 -12.44 -25.77
C TYR A 273 -21.40 -10.93 -25.55
N GLY A 274 -21.23 -10.46 -24.30
CA GLY A 274 -21.42 -9.07 -23.94
C GLY A 274 -20.38 -8.15 -24.59
N THR A 275 -20.84 -6.98 -25.04
CA THR A 275 -19.96 -5.90 -25.47
C THR A 275 -19.25 -5.33 -24.26
N PRO A 276 -17.91 -5.11 -24.27
CA PRO A 276 -17.22 -4.42 -23.20
C PRO A 276 -17.84 -3.04 -22.93
N PRO A 277 -17.85 -2.55 -21.68
CA PRO A 277 -18.35 -1.23 -21.38
C PRO A 277 -17.53 -0.17 -22.15
N PRO A 278 -18.13 1.01 -22.46
CA PRO A 278 -17.40 2.09 -23.10
C PRO A 278 -16.17 2.49 -22.26
N ALA A 279 -15.08 2.81 -22.94
CA ALA A 279 -13.88 3.28 -22.25
C ALA A 279 -14.16 4.65 -21.60
N VAL A 280 -13.81 4.79 -20.33
CA VAL A 280 -13.84 6.04 -19.57
C VAL A 280 -12.42 6.52 -19.23
N VAL A 281 -11.42 5.67 -19.48
CA VAL A 281 -10.00 5.99 -19.29
C VAL A 281 -9.15 5.48 -20.43
N HIS A 282 -8.00 6.10 -20.63
CA HIS A 282 -6.92 5.60 -21.47
C HIS A 282 -5.82 4.98 -20.60
N LEU A 283 -5.32 3.78 -20.99
CA LEU A 283 -4.18 3.15 -20.32
C LEU A 283 -2.89 3.86 -20.75
N LEU A 284 -2.22 4.55 -19.82
CA LEU A 284 -0.89 5.10 -20.05
C LEU A 284 0.17 3.99 -20.00
N THR A 285 -0.05 2.98 -19.17
CA THR A 285 0.81 1.80 -19.06
C THR A 285 0.03 0.53 -19.46
N ARG A 286 0.31 -0.07 -20.61
CA ARG A 286 -0.29 -1.35 -21.02
C ARG A 286 0.28 -2.53 -20.22
N LYS A 287 1.59 -2.50 -19.95
CA LYS A 287 2.32 -3.37 -19.02
C LYS A 287 2.77 -2.51 -17.86
N PRO A 288 2.93 -3.07 -16.65
CA PRO A 288 3.50 -2.27 -15.57
C PRO A 288 4.92 -1.82 -15.94
N GLN A 289 5.26 -0.61 -15.54
CA GLN A 289 6.67 -0.19 -15.53
C GLN A 289 7.31 -0.77 -14.28
N GLU A 290 8.52 -1.29 -14.42
CA GLU A 290 9.32 -1.84 -13.34
C GLU A 290 10.54 -0.94 -13.11
N PRO A 291 11.08 -0.87 -11.87
CA PRO A 291 12.26 -0.07 -11.59
C PRO A 291 13.46 -0.59 -12.38
N ASN A 292 14.36 0.31 -12.73
CA ASN A 292 15.60 -0.07 -13.39
C ASN A 292 16.60 -0.74 -12.43
N SER A 293 17.62 -1.40 -12.97
CA SER A 293 18.61 -2.15 -12.17
C SER A 293 19.45 -1.26 -11.24
N VAL A 294 19.66 0.00 -11.58
CA VAL A 294 20.41 0.96 -10.76
C VAL A 294 19.58 1.32 -9.52
N GLU A 295 18.29 1.58 -9.69
CA GLU A 295 17.39 1.85 -8.57
C GLU A 295 17.28 0.64 -7.65
N VAL A 296 17.09 -0.57 -8.20
CA VAL A 296 17.02 -1.81 -7.39
C VAL A 296 18.30 -2.04 -6.60
N ALA A 297 19.47 -1.73 -7.16
CA ALA A 297 20.74 -1.84 -6.46
C ALA A 297 20.86 -0.82 -5.30
N GLY A 298 20.39 0.41 -5.52
CA GLY A 298 20.40 1.47 -4.50
C GLY A 298 19.25 1.39 -3.48
N ASN A 299 18.11 0.85 -3.89
CA ASN A 299 16.91 0.69 -3.07
C ASN A 299 16.30 -0.70 -3.25
N PRO A 300 16.70 -1.71 -2.46
CA PRO A 300 16.18 -3.08 -2.58
C PRO A 300 14.66 -3.19 -2.42
N ARG A 301 13.99 -2.20 -1.80
CA ARG A 301 12.53 -2.14 -1.66
C ARG A 301 11.84 -1.93 -3.00
N ALA A 302 12.50 -1.31 -3.97
CA ALA A 302 11.99 -1.11 -5.31
C ALA A 302 11.85 -2.42 -6.12
N ARG A 303 12.59 -3.49 -5.77
CA ARG A 303 12.69 -4.72 -6.57
C ARG A 303 11.35 -5.31 -7.04
N SER A 304 10.30 -5.19 -6.25
CA SER A 304 8.98 -5.75 -6.57
C SER A 304 7.98 -4.70 -7.04
N ALA A 305 8.39 -3.44 -7.16
CA ALA A 305 7.52 -2.34 -7.52
C ALA A 305 7.01 -2.48 -8.97
N ARG A 306 5.75 -2.11 -9.17
CA ARG A 306 5.06 -2.08 -10.46
C ARG A 306 4.22 -0.84 -10.55
N LEU A 307 4.56 0.04 -11.47
CA LEU A 307 3.80 1.26 -11.72
C LEU A 307 2.77 1.03 -12.84
N ARG A 308 1.51 1.31 -12.54
CA ARG A 308 0.42 1.37 -13.52
C ARG A 308 -0.22 2.75 -13.51
N ALA A 309 -0.64 3.22 -14.70
CA ALA A 309 -1.30 4.51 -14.80
C ALA A 309 -2.39 4.54 -15.88
N ILE A 310 -3.39 5.38 -15.59
CA ILE A 310 -4.51 5.69 -16.49
C ILE A 310 -4.72 7.20 -16.56
N ARG A 311 -5.34 7.64 -17.67
CA ARG A 311 -5.81 9.01 -17.85
C ARG A 311 -7.30 9.01 -18.13
N LYS A 312 -8.08 9.88 -17.47
CA LYS A 312 -9.51 10.03 -17.68
C LYS A 312 -9.78 10.65 -19.06
N LEU A 313 -10.75 10.10 -19.80
CA LEU A 313 -11.17 10.59 -21.13
C LEU A 313 -12.13 11.78 -21.02
#